data_c4a5fda899c85c4e2eadb1768babb02e
#
_entry.id   c4a5fda899c85c4e2eadb1768babb02e
#
_cell.length_a   1.000
_cell.length_b   1.000
_cell.length_c   1.000
_cell.angle_alpha   90.00
_cell.angle_beta   90.00
_cell.angle_gamma   90.00
#
_symmetry.space_group_name_H-M   'P 1'
#
loop_
_entity.id
_entity.type
_entity.pdbx_description
1 polymer ?
#
loop_
_entity_poly.entity_id
_entity_poly.type
_entity_poly.pdbx_seq_one_letter_code
_entity_poly.pdbx_strand_id
1 'polypeptide(L)'
;MNHFSLNKLVILIAASFISCDTGTECCAQNPGNTPSSISLGITGDAADVQTTTQFGVVLMGGGTDVDEAIRWMINKSAGGDFVVIRASGSTGYNDYIKQLGNANSVETLLIDSREKANLAEASEKIRNAEALFIAGGDQSNYVKYWADTEVSKAIKFLVESKKVPIGGTSAGCAVLSEYIFDAKNGSVISSEALTNPYDPLVSISKSFILVPVLKNVIADQHYSQRTRQGRHVAFMARMIKDFAVSSPIGIGVDEKTAVAIEENGTTKVFGSGTAHFLFAGSIPEQCEGGKKLIWNNQGKALRLYARVGSAVGTEGINVLQTPVAPPDQYWSVIDGELKVN
;
A
#
# COMPACT_ATOMS: atom_id res chain seq x y z
N MET A 1 23.31 -57.19 62.48
CA MET A 1 22.41 -56.93 63.63
C MET A 1 21.19 -56.22 63.12
N ASN A 2 20.05 -56.92 63.37
CA ASN A 2 18.66 -56.45 63.32
C ASN A 2 18.10 -55.87 61.96
N HIS A 3 17.36 -56.62 61.18
CA HIS A 3 16.03 -57.20 61.29
C HIS A 3 14.88 -56.16 61.29
N PHE A 4 13.92 -56.50 60.46
CA PHE A 4 12.47 -56.28 60.41
C PHE A 4 12.00 -55.33 59.30
N SER A 5 10.92 -55.55 58.55
CA SER A 5 10.03 -56.67 58.29
C SER A 5 9.01 -56.16 57.24
N LEU A 6 8.57 -57.07 56.38
CA LEU A 6 7.46 -56.92 55.41
C LEU A 6 6.17 -56.46 56.07
N ASN A 7 5.36 -55.65 55.38
CA ASN A 7 3.92 -55.80 55.43
C ASN A 7 3.28 -55.47 54.05
N LYS A 8 2.64 -56.51 53.50
CA LYS A 8 1.79 -56.43 52.32
C LYS A 8 0.43 -55.85 52.71
N LEU A 9 -0.07 -54.87 51.97
CA LEU A 9 -1.49 -54.48 52.03
C LEU A 9 -2.16 -54.83 50.71
N VAL A 10 -3.11 -55.74 50.77
CA VAL A 10 -3.98 -56.15 49.68
C VAL A 10 -5.16 -55.19 49.68
N ILE A 11 -5.40 -54.50 48.56
CA ILE A 11 -6.65 -53.73 48.39
C ILE A 11 -7.50 -54.39 47.32
N LEU A 12 -8.69 -54.84 47.77
CA LEU A 12 -9.77 -55.35 46.92
C LEU A 12 -10.27 -54.26 45.94
N ILE A 13 -10.37 -54.63 44.68
CA ILE A 13 -11.06 -53.82 43.68
C ILE A 13 -12.51 -54.32 43.61
N ALA A 14 -13.46 -53.50 44.02
CA ALA A 14 -14.87 -53.69 43.78
C ALA A 14 -15.23 -53.11 42.41
N ALA A 15 -15.60 -53.95 41.46
CA ALA A 15 -16.16 -53.56 40.18
C ALA A 15 -17.63 -53.17 40.33
N SER A 16 -17.95 -51.91 40.11
CA SER A 16 -19.33 -51.46 39.96
C SER A 16 -19.64 -51.31 38.45
N PHE A 17 -20.49 -52.20 37.97
CA PHE A 17 -21.11 -52.04 36.64
C PHE A 17 -22.15 -50.93 36.72
N ILE A 18 -21.95 -49.85 35.94
CA ILE A 18 -22.98 -48.88 35.66
C ILE A 18 -23.45 -49.13 34.23
N SER A 19 -24.72 -49.44 34.11
CA SER A 19 -25.49 -49.57 32.89
C SER A 19 -25.50 -48.26 32.13
N CYS A 20 -25.08 -48.28 30.88
CA CYS A 20 -25.19 -47.14 29.96
C CYS A 20 -26.57 -47.17 29.31
N ASP A 21 -27.41 -46.20 29.65
CA ASP A 21 -28.70 -46.00 29.02
C ASP A 21 -28.54 -45.23 27.72
N THR A 22 -29.28 -45.67 26.72
CA THR A 22 -29.23 -45.19 25.32
C THR A 22 -29.84 -43.80 25.17
N GLY A 23 -29.15 -42.93 24.41
CA GLY A 23 -29.80 -41.79 23.74
C GLY A 23 -29.28 -40.42 24.08
N THR A 24 -28.09 -40.07 23.56
CA THR A 24 -27.78 -38.68 23.30
C THR A 24 -26.93 -38.62 22.02
N GLU A 25 -27.54 -38.13 20.94
CA GLU A 25 -26.86 -37.77 19.72
C GLU A 25 -25.72 -36.82 20.08
N CYS A 26 -24.49 -37.25 19.88
CA CYS A 26 -23.37 -36.35 19.77
C CYS A 26 -23.61 -35.46 18.54
N CYS A 27 -24.17 -34.29 18.78
CA CYS A 27 -24.07 -33.20 17.82
C CYS A 27 -22.57 -33.00 17.54
N ALA A 28 -22.12 -33.50 16.41
CA ALA A 28 -20.88 -33.07 15.82
C ALA A 28 -21.00 -31.54 15.68
N GLN A 29 -20.36 -30.80 16.58
CA GLN A 29 -20.15 -29.39 16.37
C GLN A 29 -19.36 -29.30 15.08
N ASN A 30 -20.02 -28.81 14.02
CA ASN A 30 -19.32 -28.25 12.88
C ASN A 30 -18.15 -27.43 13.45
N PRO A 31 -16.93 -27.55 12.91
CA PRO A 31 -15.86 -26.61 13.25
C PRO A 31 -16.35 -25.27 12.76
N GLY A 32 -17.16 -24.61 13.59
CA GLY A 32 -17.76 -23.34 13.32
C GLY A 32 -16.62 -22.36 13.05
N ASN A 33 -16.79 -21.67 11.98
CA ASN A 33 -16.10 -20.46 11.55
C ASN A 33 -15.72 -19.62 12.78
N THR A 34 -14.54 -19.90 13.36
CA THR A 34 -13.98 -19.01 14.38
C THR A 34 -13.71 -17.70 13.64
N PRO A 35 -14.34 -16.57 14.04
CA PRO A 35 -14.14 -15.32 13.31
C PRO A 35 -12.65 -15.08 13.19
N SER A 36 -12.17 -14.84 11.97
CA SER A 36 -10.80 -14.48 11.69
C SER A 36 -10.36 -13.37 12.62
N SER A 37 -9.20 -13.52 13.28
CA SER A 37 -8.68 -12.49 14.18
C SER A 37 -8.31 -11.19 13.44
N ILE A 38 -8.23 -11.22 12.13
CA ILE A 38 -7.84 -10.10 11.26
C ILE A 38 -8.97 -9.61 10.35
N SER A 39 -9.94 -10.45 9.99
CA SER A 39 -11.06 -10.05 9.17
C SER A 39 -12.01 -9.14 9.95
N LEU A 40 -12.33 -8.00 9.36
CA LEU A 40 -13.38 -7.12 9.88
C LEU A 40 -14.76 -7.47 9.29
N GLY A 41 -14.82 -8.40 8.34
CA GLY A 41 -16.02 -8.84 7.66
C GLY A 41 -15.87 -8.92 6.15
N ILE A 42 -16.77 -9.64 5.51
CA ILE A 42 -16.84 -9.86 4.07
C ILE A 42 -18.24 -9.50 3.56
N THR A 43 -18.30 -8.91 2.37
CA THR A 43 -19.54 -8.65 1.62
C THR A 43 -19.47 -9.39 0.29
N GLY A 44 -20.43 -10.20 -0.03
CA GLY A 44 -20.49 -11.06 -1.22
C GLY A 44 -20.36 -12.54 -0.90
N ASP A 45 -19.90 -13.34 -1.87
CA ASP A 45 -19.70 -14.78 -1.68
C ASP A 45 -18.37 -15.03 -0.97
N ALA A 46 -18.39 -15.79 0.12
CA ALA A 46 -17.20 -16.10 0.89
C ALA A 46 -16.37 -17.28 0.32
N ALA A 47 -16.90 -17.97 -0.69
CA ALA A 47 -16.15 -19.01 -1.39
C ALA A 47 -15.05 -18.39 -2.26
N ASP A 48 -13.84 -18.92 -2.15
CA ASP A 48 -12.68 -18.49 -2.96
C ASP A 48 -12.95 -18.70 -4.46
N VAL A 49 -12.71 -17.68 -5.23
CA VAL A 49 -12.92 -17.67 -6.67
C VAL A 49 -11.60 -17.31 -7.37
N GLN A 50 -11.17 -18.14 -8.29
CA GLN A 50 -9.96 -17.87 -9.08
C GLN A 50 -10.33 -17.37 -10.48
N THR A 51 -9.89 -16.17 -10.82
CA THR A 51 -10.12 -15.56 -12.13
C THR A 51 -8.81 -15.28 -12.87
N THR A 52 -8.90 -15.01 -14.18
CA THR A 52 -7.75 -14.55 -14.94
C THR A 52 -7.59 -13.05 -14.79
N THR A 53 -6.68 -12.65 -13.91
CA THR A 53 -6.43 -11.25 -13.59
C THR A 53 -5.54 -10.56 -14.60
N GLN A 54 -5.57 -9.23 -14.62
CA GLN A 54 -4.64 -8.38 -15.34
C GLN A 54 -3.93 -7.44 -14.37
N PHE A 55 -2.61 -7.42 -14.40
CA PHE A 55 -1.84 -6.52 -13.56
C PHE A 55 -2.12 -5.05 -13.86
N GLY A 56 -2.08 -4.23 -12.83
CA GLY A 56 -2.11 -2.78 -12.90
C GLY A 56 -2.01 -2.17 -11.52
N VAL A 57 -1.74 -0.86 -11.47
CA VAL A 57 -1.55 -0.13 -10.21
C VAL A 57 -2.46 1.08 -10.15
N VAL A 58 -3.03 1.36 -8.98
CA VAL A 58 -3.78 2.60 -8.72
C VAL A 58 -3.11 3.38 -7.59
N LEU A 59 -2.64 4.58 -7.91
CA LEU A 59 -2.17 5.57 -6.94
C LEU A 59 -3.26 6.62 -6.73
N MET A 60 -3.89 6.64 -5.54
CA MET A 60 -5.00 7.53 -5.23
C MET A 60 -4.61 8.57 -4.19
N GLY A 61 -4.90 9.83 -4.46
CA GLY A 61 -4.41 10.97 -3.67
C GLY A 61 -5.05 11.15 -2.30
N GLY A 62 -6.13 10.42 -2.01
CA GLY A 62 -6.87 10.57 -0.75
C GLY A 62 -8.04 11.55 -0.83
N GLY A 63 -8.60 11.89 0.32
CA GLY A 63 -9.88 12.58 0.41
C GLY A 63 -11.03 11.62 0.13
N THR A 64 -11.90 11.94 -0.82
CA THR A 64 -12.91 11.00 -1.32
C THR A 64 -12.26 10.07 -2.35
N ASP A 65 -12.50 8.78 -2.24
CA ASP A 65 -11.99 7.80 -3.20
C ASP A 65 -12.64 7.98 -4.58
N VAL A 66 -11.95 7.51 -5.62
CA VAL A 66 -12.35 7.68 -7.03
C VAL A 66 -12.96 6.39 -7.52
N ASP A 67 -14.29 6.40 -7.68
CA ASP A 67 -15.08 5.22 -8.08
C ASP A 67 -14.58 4.57 -9.37
N GLU A 68 -14.23 5.38 -10.37
CA GLU A 68 -13.79 4.90 -11.68
C GLU A 68 -12.48 4.11 -11.59
N ALA A 69 -11.58 4.52 -10.69
CA ALA A 69 -10.34 3.79 -10.46
C ALA A 69 -10.58 2.46 -9.73
N ILE A 70 -11.52 2.41 -8.80
CA ILE A 70 -11.95 1.16 -8.17
C ILE A 70 -12.64 0.24 -9.18
N ARG A 71 -13.55 0.77 -10.03
CA ARG A 71 -14.15 0.00 -11.13
C ARG A 71 -13.11 -0.56 -12.10
N TRP A 72 -12.07 0.22 -12.39
CA TRP A 72 -10.95 -0.24 -13.21
C TRP A 72 -10.21 -1.42 -12.57
N MET A 73 -9.99 -1.40 -11.25
CA MET A 73 -9.41 -2.53 -10.52
C MET A 73 -10.33 -3.76 -10.54
N ILE A 74 -11.64 -3.59 -10.30
CA ILE A 74 -12.63 -4.68 -10.35
C ILE A 74 -12.63 -5.33 -11.74
N ASN A 75 -12.57 -4.54 -12.81
CA ASN A 75 -12.51 -5.06 -14.17
C ASN A 75 -11.24 -5.88 -14.41
N LYS A 76 -10.09 -5.44 -13.88
CA LYS A 76 -8.81 -6.17 -13.98
C LYS A 76 -8.76 -7.43 -13.12
N SER A 77 -9.53 -7.50 -12.04
CA SER A 77 -9.71 -8.71 -11.24
C SER A 77 -10.64 -9.75 -11.91
N ALA A 78 -11.25 -9.39 -13.06
CA ALA A 78 -12.24 -10.19 -13.76
C ALA A 78 -13.39 -10.66 -12.84
N GLY A 79 -13.78 -9.82 -11.88
CA GLY A 79 -14.85 -10.12 -10.94
C GLY A 79 -14.47 -11.08 -9.81
N GLY A 80 -13.20 -11.28 -9.54
CA GLY A 80 -12.70 -12.10 -8.45
C GLY A 80 -12.82 -11.44 -7.06
N ASP A 81 -12.12 -11.98 -6.09
CA ASP A 81 -12.16 -11.54 -4.70
C ASP A 81 -11.30 -10.29 -4.48
N PHE A 82 -11.91 -9.28 -3.86
CA PHE A 82 -11.27 -8.00 -3.61
C PHE A 82 -10.89 -7.88 -2.13
N VAL A 83 -9.60 -7.84 -1.80
CA VAL A 83 -9.12 -7.70 -0.43
C VAL A 83 -8.65 -6.27 -0.17
N VAL A 84 -9.13 -5.69 0.92
CA VAL A 84 -8.67 -4.40 1.46
C VAL A 84 -7.85 -4.65 2.71
N ILE A 85 -6.63 -4.11 2.78
CA ILE A 85 -5.79 -4.18 3.98
C ILE A 85 -5.61 -2.81 4.61
N ARG A 86 -5.58 -2.77 5.93
CA ARG A 86 -5.40 -1.55 6.71
C ARG A 86 -4.81 -1.82 8.08
N ALA A 87 -4.14 -0.82 8.69
CA ALA A 87 -3.64 -0.91 10.05
C ALA A 87 -4.56 -0.23 11.09
N SER A 88 -5.65 0.41 10.65
CA SER A 88 -6.66 1.03 11.52
C SER A 88 -7.95 1.28 10.74
N GLY A 89 -9.08 1.40 11.43
CA GLY A 89 -10.38 1.76 10.84
C GLY A 89 -11.36 0.58 10.78
N SER A 90 -12.34 0.63 9.89
CA SER A 90 -13.51 -0.25 9.84
C SER A 90 -13.74 -0.86 8.45
N THR A 91 -14.90 -1.54 8.30
CA THR A 91 -15.33 -2.24 7.07
C THR A 91 -15.90 -1.33 5.98
N GLY A 92 -15.77 0.00 6.08
CA GLY A 92 -16.43 0.94 5.15
C GLY A 92 -16.16 0.69 3.66
N TYR A 93 -15.11 -0.06 3.33
CA TYR A 93 -14.79 -0.41 1.96
C TYR A 93 -15.60 -1.58 1.41
N ASN A 94 -16.10 -2.49 2.25
CA ASN A 94 -16.72 -3.72 1.77
C ASN A 94 -17.95 -3.43 0.88
N ASP A 95 -18.96 -2.77 1.43
CA ASP A 95 -20.18 -2.44 0.71
C ASP A 95 -19.92 -1.42 -0.39
N TYR A 96 -19.04 -0.43 -0.14
CA TYR A 96 -18.68 0.58 -1.13
C TYR A 96 -18.11 -0.05 -2.41
N ILE A 97 -17.08 -0.89 -2.29
CA ILE A 97 -16.46 -1.54 -3.46
C ILE A 97 -17.44 -2.52 -4.12
N LYS A 98 -18.19 -3.30 -3.31
CA LYS A 98 -19.17 -4.26 -3.81
C LYS A 98 -20.27 -3.60 -4.66
N GLN A 99 -20.67 -2.37 -4.32
CA GLN A 99 -21.66 -1.61 -5.09
C GLN A 99 -21.10 -1.03 -6.41
N LEU A 100 -19.78 -0.91 -6.54
CA LEU A 100 -19.15 -0.35 -7.72
C LEU A 100 -19.03 -1.33 -8.90
N GLY A 101 -19.16 -2.63 -8.67
CA GLY A 101 -19.02 -3.61 -9.74
C GLY A 101 -19.33 -5.04 -9.31
N ASN A 102 -18.90 -5.97 -10.13
CA ASN A 102 -19.18 -7.40 -10.01
C ASN A 102 -18.09 -8.20 -9.27
N ALA A 103 -17.36 -7.57 -8.35
CA ALA A 103 -16.45 -8.34 -7.49
C ALA A 103 -17.20 -9.50 -6.80
N ASN A 104 -16.63 -10.70 -6.75
CA ASN A 104 -17.24 -11.86 -6.10
C ASN A 104 -17.48 -11.56 -4.62
N SER A 105 -16.41 -11.19 -3.95
CA SER A 105 -16.45 -10.73 -2.56
C SER A 105 -15.58 -9.49 -2.36
N VAL A 106 -15.82 -8.78 -1.24
CA VAL A 106 -14.93 -7.73 -0.72
C VAL A 106 -14.72 -7.99 0.76
N GLU A 107 -13.47 -8.19 1.16
CA GLU A 107 -13.08 -8.42 2.55
C GLU A 107 -12.08 -7.39 3.03
N THR A 108 -12.32 -6.81 4.21
CA THR A 108 -11.35 -5.90 4.85
C THR A 108 -10.59 -6.62 5.97
N LEU A 109 -9.26 -6.58 5.90
CA LEU A 109 -8.35 -7.15 6.89
C LEU A 109 -7.70 -6.04 7.72
N LEU A 110 -7.84 -6.13 9.05
CA LEU A 110 -7.18 -5.24 10.01
C LEU A 110 -5.86 -5.87 10.48
N ILE A 111 -4.75 -5.34 9.98
CA ILE A 111 -3.41 -5.84 10.25
C ILE A 111 -2.62 -4.74 10.98
N ASP A 112 -2.90 -4.58 12.27
CA ASP A 112 -2.45 -3.49 13.13
C ASP A 112 -1.25 -3.85 14.01
N SER A 113 -0.62 -5.00 13.76
CA SER A 113 0.60 -5.43 14.45
C SER A 113 1.44 -6.38 13.59
N ARG A 114 2.70 -6.59 13.99
CA ARG A 114 3.58 -7.57 13.34
C ARG A 114 3.13 -9.02 13.58
N GLU A 115 2.51 -9.29 14.72
CA GLU A 115 1.94 -10.59 15.04
C GLU A 115 0.85 -10.93 14.02
N LYS A 116 -0.10 -10.03 13.80
CA LYS A 116 -1.15 -10.20 12.79
C LYS A 116 -0.58 -10.30 11.37
N ALA A 117 0.45 -9.51 11.05
CA ALA A 117 1.10 -9.56 9.74
C ALA A 117 1.88 -10.86 9.47
N ASN A 118 2.15 -11.66 10.50
CA ASN A 118 2.79 -12.97 10.39
C ASN A 118 1.82 -14.16 10.55
N LEU A 119 0.53 -13.91 10.71
CA LEU A 119 -0.46 -14.99 10.71
C LEU A 119 -0.54 -15.66 9.34
N ALA A 120 -0.58 -16.98 9.33
CA ALA A 120 -0.79 -17.76 8.10
C ALA A 120 -2.08 -17.33 7.39
N GLU A 121 -3.13 -17.05 8.17
CA GLU A 121 -4.41 -16.54 7.70
C GLU A 121 -4.28 -15.23 6.91
N ALA A 122 -3.46 -14.27 7.38
CA ALA A 122 -3.24 -13.01 6.67
C ALA A 122 -2.59 -13.24 5.30
N SER A 123 -1.59 -14.11 5.27
CA SER A 123 -0.91 -14.49 4.02
C SER A 123 -1.84 -15.22 3.06
N GLU A 124 -2.65 -16.15 3.55
CA GLU A 124 -3.58 -16.95 2.74
C GLU A 124 -4.65 -16.06 2.11
N LYS A 125 -5.36 -15.25 2.91
CA LYS A 125 -6.39 -14.33 2.41
C LYS A 125 -5.85 -13.34 1.37
N ILE A 126 -4.65 -12.80 1.59
CA ILE A 126 -4.02 -11.90 0.61
C ILE A 126 -3.65 -12.67 -0.67
N ARG A 127 -3.04 -13.86 -0.57
CA ARG A 127 -2.64 -14.64 -1.75
C ARG A 127 -3.81 -15.08 -2.61
N ASN A 128 -4.95 -15.32 -2.01
CA ASN A 128 -6.17 -15.73 -2.72
C ASN A 128 -6.83 -14.55 -3.47
N ALA A 129 -6.57 -13.30 -3.07
CA ALA A 129 -7.19 -12.13 -3.69
C ALA A 129 -6.89 -11.96 -5.19
N GLU A 130 -7.89 -11.54 -5.96
CA GLU A 130 -7.78 -11.10 -7.36
C GLU A 130 -7.61 -9.59 -7.51
N ALA A 131 -7.83 -8.84 -6.44
CA ALA A 131 -7.46 -7.43 -6.32
C ALA A 131 -7.06 -7.10 -4.89
N LEU A 132 -6.06 -6.23 -4.71
CA LEU A 132 -5.63 -5.76 -3.40
C LEU A 132 -5.67 -4.24 -3.33
N PHE A 133 -6.29 -3.71 -2.27
CA PHE A 133 -6.31 -2.27 -2.01
C PHE A 133 -5.78 -1.95 -0.62
N ILE A 134 -4.86 -0.98 -0.54
CA ILE A 134 -4.29 -0.49 0.71
C ILE A 134 -5.03 0.78 1.09
N ALA A 135 -5.82 0.72 2.15
CA ALA A 135 -6.58 1.86 2.62
C ALA A 135 -5.68 3.01 3.11
N GLY A 136 -6.28 4.18 3.31
CA GLY A 136 -5.63 5.30 3.96
C GLY A 136 -5.38 5.07 5.45
N GLY A 137 -4.48 5.87 6.03
CA GLY A 137 -4.10 5.79 7.44
C GLY A 137 -2.76 6.49 7.71
N ASP A 138 -1.89 5.82 8.45
CA ASP A 138 -0.52 6.25 8.70
C ASP A 138 0.46 5.24 8.08
N GLN A 139 1.21 5.69 7.07
CA GLN A 139 2.16 4.83 6.36
C GLN A 139 3.31 4.32 7.25
N SER A 140 3.63 5.02 8.33
CA SER A 140 4.65 4.56 9.27
C SER A 140 4.24 3.25 9.96
N ASN A 141 2.94 3.08 10.23
CA ASN A 141 2.38 1.84 10.75
C ASN A 141 2.47 0.72 9.71
N TYR A 142 2.23 0.99 8.43
CA TYR A 142 2.36 -0.01 7.37
C TYR A 142 3.79 -0.52 7.25
N VAL A 143 4.77 0.39 7.24
CA VAL A 143 6.19 0.00 7.26
C VAL A 143 6.54 -0.78 8.53
N LYS A 144 6.14 -0.28 9.70
CA LYS A 144 6.43 -0.90 11.00
C LYS A 144 5.83 -2.30 11.14
N TYR A 145 4.59 -2.49 10.68
CA TYR A 145 3.88 -3.75 10.93
C TYR A 145 4.06 -4.76 9.80
N TRP A 146 4.16 -4.32 8.53
CA TRP A 146 4.07 -5.23 7.39
C TRP A 146 5.42 -5.53 6.72
N ALA A 147 6.44 -4.65 6.85
CA ALA A 147 7.74 -4.90 6.25
C ALA A 147 8.38 -6.19 6.79
N ASP A 148 8.94 -7.01 5.90
CA ASP A 148 9.60 -8.28 6.22
C ASP A 148 8.72 -9.28 7.00
N THR A 149 7.43 -9.37 6.64
CA THR A 149 6.45 -10.29 7.23
C THR A 149 5.80 -11.17 6.17
N GLU A 150 4.93 -12.10 6.59
CA GLU A 150 4.16 -12.93 5.65
C GLU A 150 3.21 -12.09 4.78
N VAL A 151 2.70 -10.95 5.30
CA VAL A 151 1.91 -9.99 4.51
C VAL A 151 2.74 -9.42 3.35
N SER A 152 3.96 -8.93 3.60
CA SER A 152 4.80 -8.40 2.51
C SER A 152 5.16 -9.46 1.47
N LYS A 153 5.36 -10.71 1.88
CA LYS A 153 5.59 -11.84 0.97
C LYS A 153 4.34 -12.17 0.14
N ALA A 154 3.16 -12.10 0.76
CA ALA A 154 1.89 -12.32 0.06
C ALA A 154 1.62 -11.22 -0.97
N ILE A 155 1.84 -9.95 -0.62
CA ILE A 155 1.72 -8.82 -1.57
C ILE A 155 2.70 -8.99 -2.73
N LYS A 156 3.94 -9.36 -2.45
CA LYS A 156 4.94 -9.64 -3.49
C LYS A 156 4.47 -10.75 -4.45
N PHE A 157 3.88 -11.82 -3.92
CA PHE A 157 3.31 -12.89 -4.73
C PHE A 157 2.18 -12.39 -5.65
N LEU A 158 1.28 -11.53 -5.15
CA LEU A 158 0.22 -10.93 -5.95
C LEU A 158 0.76 -10.10 -7.12
N VAL A 159 1.80 -9.30 -6.87
CA VAL A 159 2.41 -8.42 -7.88
C VAL A 159 3.23 -9.20 -8.91
N GLU A 160 4.11 -10.10 -8.46
CA GLU A 160 5.09 -10.74 -9.34
C GLU A 160 4.56 -12.01 -10.01
N SER A 161 3.74 -12.79 -9.31
CA SER A 161 3.33 -14.14 -9.76
C SER A 161 1.88 -14.18 -10.21
N LYS A 162 0.93 -13.76 -9.36
CA LYS A 162 -0.50 -13.81 -9.70
C LYS A 162 -0.93 -12.68 -10.64
N LYS A 163 -0.17 -11.55 -10.66
CA LYS A 163 -0.42 -10.42 -11.57
C LYS A 163 -1.80 -9.78 -11.37
N VAL A 164 -2.17 -9.51 -10.14
CA VAL A 164 -3.44 -8.86 -9.80
C VAL A 164 -3.32 -7.33 -9.82
N PRO A 165 -4.42 -6.60 -10.01
CA PRO A 165 -4.44 -5.15 -9.79
C PRO A 165 -4.20 -4.85 -8.31
N ILE A 166 -3.28 -3.91 -8.05
CA ILE A 166 -2.98 -3.41 -6.71
C ILE A 166 -3.22 -1.91 -6.65
N GLY A 167 -3.80 -1.41 -5.58
CA GLY A 167 -4.02 0.02 -5.42
C GLY A 167 -3.90 0.49 -3.97
N GLY A 168 -3.90 1.79 -3.79
CA GLY A 168 -3.94 2.38 -2.46
C GLY A 168 -4.26 3.87 -2.49
N THR A 169 -4.87 4.34 -1.39
CA THR A 169 -5.27 5.73 -1.21
C THR A 169 -4.47 6.37 -0.07
N SER A 170 -4.13 7.66 -0.20
CA SER A 170 -3.42 8.40 0.85
C SER A 170 -2.16 7.66 1.34
N ALA A 171 -2.07 7.23 2.60
CA ALA A 171 -0.96 6.44 3.11
C ALA A 171 -0.74 5.13 2.31
N GLY A 172 -1.80 4.49 1.83
CA GLY A 172 -1.71 3.32 0.96
C GLY A 172 -1.07 3.63 -0.40
N CYS A 173 -1.35 4.81 -0.97
CA CYS A 173 -0.66 5.30 -2.17
C CYS A 173 0.83 5.51 -1.91
N ALA A 174 1.18 6.10 -0.77
CA ALA A 174 2.57 6.43 -0.42
C ALA A 174 3.49 5.21 -0.37
N VAL A 175 2.97 4.02 0.02
CA VAL A 175 3.81 2.81 0.19
C VAL A 175 3.95 1.95 -1.07
N LEU A 176 3.26 2.28 -2.16
CA LEU A 176 3.27 1.47 -3.39
C LEU A 176 4.48 1.74 -4.30
N SER A 177 5.10 2.91 -4.25
CA SER A 177 6.26 3.24 -5.07
C SER A 177 7.56 2.63 -4.53
N GLU A 178 8.61 2.51 -5.36
CA GLU A 178 9.88 1.90 -4.92
C GLU A 178 10.54 2.67 -3.78
N TYR A 179 10.49 4.00 -3.85
CA TYR A 179 10.94 4.87 -2.77
C TYR A 179 9.74 5.50 -2.09
N ILE A 180 9.77 5.59 -0.78
CA ILE A 180 8.65 6.08 0.00
C ILE A 180 9.10 7.11 1.03
N PHE A 181 8.26 8.10 1.25
CA PHE A 181 8.28 8.88 2.48
C PHE A 181 7.59 8.06 3.57
N ASP A 182 8.39 7.40 4.42
CA ASP A 182 7.89 6.43 5.40
C ASP A 182 7.29 7.08 6.66
N ALA A 183 7.48 8.40 6.83
CA ALA A 183 6.96 9.20 7.94
C ALA A 183 7.28 8.63 9.34
N LYS A 184 8.33 7.82 9.50
CA LYS A 184 8.67 7.16 10.78
C LYS A 184 8.96 8.14 11.91
N ASN A 185 9.35 9.35 11.57
CA ASN A 185 9.63 10.42 12.53
C ASN A 185 8.54 11.51 12.54
N GLY A 186 7.42 11.29 11.83
CA GLY A 186 6.35 12.25 11.66
C GLY A 186 6.29 12.85 10.26
N SER A 187 5.43 13.85 10.08
CA SER A 187 5.25 14.52 8.79
C SER A 187 6.18 15.72 8.66
N VAL A 188 6.55 16.07 7.43
CA VAL A 188 7.34 17.26 7.08
C VAL A 188 6.55 18.13 6.11
N ILE A 189 6.65 19.46 6.24
CA ILE A 189 6.10 20.40 5.26
C ILE A 189 7.15 20.81 4.23
N SER A 190 6.70 21.39 3.12
CA SER A 190 7.57 21.75 1.99
C SER A 190 8.72 22.69 2.35
N SER A 191 8.43 23.72 3.15
CA SER A 191 9.45 24.70 3.56
C SER A 191 10.56 24.10 4.43
N GLU A 192 10.20 23.20 5.35
CA GLU A 192 11.16 22.48 6.19
C GLU A 192 12.06 21.58 5.34
N ALA A 193 11.47 20.76 4.48
CA ALA A 193 12.20 19.84 3.61
C ALA A 193 13.13 20.57 2.62
N LEU A 194 12.73 21.74 2.11
CA LEU A 194 13.56 22.54 1.22
C LEU A 194 14.67 23.30 1.95
N THR A 195 14.41 23.70 3.21
CA THR A 195 15.43 24.38 4.04
C THR A 195 16.50 23.41 4.54
N ASN A 196 16.12 22.18 4.82
CA ASN A 196 17.06 21.11 5.20
C ASN A 196 16.55 19.75 4.67
N PRO A 197 16.99 19.30 3.49
CA PRO A 197 16.60 18.00 2.95
C PRO A 197 16.97 16.81 3.84
N TYR A 198 17.86 17.01 4.82
CA TYR A 198 18.26 16.03 5.82
C TYR A 198 17.68 16.32 7.21
N ASP A 199 16.60 17.09 7.28
CA ASP A 199 15.82 17.20 8.51
C ASP A 199 15.39 15.78 8.94
N PRO A 200 15.44 15.43 10.24
CA PRO A 200 15.01 14.12 10.72
C PRO A 200 13.57 13.73 10.31
N LEU A 201 12.70 14.71 10.06
CA LEU A 201 11.35 14.47 9.55
C LEU A 201 11.33 14.05 8.07
N VAL A 202 12.40 14.30 7.31
CA VAL A 202 12.53 13.85 5.92
C VAL A 202 13.08 12.42 5.90
N SER A 203 12.22 11.46 6.17
CA SER A 203 12.59 10.04 6.20
C SER A 203 12.18 9.33 4.93
N ILE A 204 13.18 8.92 4.13
CA ILE A 204 13.00 8.20 2.87
C ILE A 204 13.57 6.80 3.02
N SER A 205 12.82 5.81 2.58
CA SER A 205 13.26 4.42 2.53
C SER A 205 12.83 3.72 1.23
N LYS A 206 13.35 2.52 1.00
CA LYS A 206 12.78 1.63 -0.02
C LYS A 206 11.50 1.00 0.53
N SER A 207 10.51 0.86 -0.35
CA SER A 207 9.26 0.17 0.00
C SER A 207 9.53 -1.32 0.30
N PHE A 208 8.71 -1.86 1.19
CA PHE A 208 8.59 -3.31 1.42
C PHE A 208 7.71 -3.99 0.35
N ILE A 209 7.07 -3.20 -0.51
CA ILE A 209 6.29 -3.65 -1.68
C ILE A 209 7.09 -3.31 -2.94
N LEU A 210 7.50 -4.34 -3.69
CA LEU A 210 8.16 -4.12 -4.97
C LEU A 210 7.14 -4.16 -6.10
N VAL A 211 6.85 -3.00 -6.68
CA VAL A 211 5.98 -2.87 -7.86
C VAL A 211 6.85 -2.49 -9.06
N PRO A 212 7.13 -3.41 -10.01
CA PRO A 212 8.14 -3.19 -11.05
C PRO A 212 7.90 -1.96 -11.93
N VAL A 213 6.64 -1.64 -12.25
CA VAL A 213 6.28 -0.47 -13.06
C VAL A 213 6.52 0.87 -12.33
N LEU A 214 6.69 0.84 -10.99
CA LEU A 214 7.00 2.00 -10.15
C LEU A 214 8.49 2.06 -9.75
N LYS A 215 9.37 1.44 -10.53
CA LYS A 215 10.81 1.53 -10.33
C LYS A 215 11.29 2.99 -10.48
N ASN A 216 12.17 3.42 -9.57
CA ASN A 216 12.68 4.79 -9.47
C ASN A 216 11.59 5.85 -9.20
N VAL A 217 10.40 5.44 -8.78
CA VAL A 217 9.29 6.35 -8.45
C VAL A 217 9.22 6.61 -6.96
N ILE A 218 8.88 7.84 -6.60
CA ILE A 218 8.33 8.22 -5.30
C ILE A 218 6.98 8.89 -5.51
N ALA A 219 5.93 8.40 -4.81
CA ALA A 219 4.60 8.99 -4.87
C ALA A 219 4.33 9.86 -3.64
N ASP A 220 3.62 10.97 -3.84
CA ASP A 220 3.09 11.79 -2.76
C ASP A 220 1.61 12.13 -3.00
N GLN A 221 0.81 12.11 -1.96
CA GLN A 221 -0.65 12.20 -2.01
C GLN A 221 -1.16 13.48 -1.32
N HIS A 222 -2.47 13.80 -1.40
CA HIS A 222 -3.03 15.09 -0.94
C HIS A 222 -2.20 16.29 -1.44
N TYR A 223 -1.79 16.24 -2.68
CA TYR A 223 -0.60 16.93 -3.16
C TYR A 223 -0.74 18.45 -3.14
N SER A 224 -1.66 19.00 -3.91
CA SER A 224 -1.91 20.44 -3.92
C SER A 224 -2.62 20.91 -2.66
N GLN A 225 -3.53 20.10 -2.10
CA GLN A 225 -4.32 20.45 -0.91
C GLN A 225 -3.45 20.68 0.32
N ARG A 226 -2.29 20.01 0.40
CA ARG A 226 -1.34 20.17 1.51
C ARG A 226 -0.02 20.81 1.08
N THR A 227 0.02 21.46 -0.09
CA THR A 227 1.20 22.17 -0.62
C THR A 227 2.47 21.31 -0.56
N ARG A 228 2.39 20.06 -1.07
CA ARG A 228 3.46 19.05 -0.93
C ARG A 228 4.55 19.12 -1.99
N GLN A 229 4.44 20.04 -2.95
CA GLN A 229 5.36 20.17 -4.09
C GLN A 229 6.81 20.27 -3.64
N GLY A 230 7.12 21.14 -2.68
CA GLY A 230 8.49 21.39 -2.23
C GLY A 230 9.10 20.18 -1.51
N ARG A 231 8.32 19.51 -0.62
CA ARG A 231 8.83 18.30 0.06
C ARG A 231 9.09 17.18 -0.92
N HIS A 232 8.22 17.02 -1.93
CA HIS A 232 8.37 16.00 -2.96
C HIS A 232 9.65 16.21 -3.78
N VAL A 233 9.98 17.47 -4.14
CA VAL A 233 11.25 17.82 -4.78
C VAL A 233 12.43 17.46 -3.88
N ALA A 234 12.36 17.77 -2.58
CA ALA A 234 13.42 17.38 -1.63
C ALA A 234 13.56 15.84 -1.53
N PHE A 235 12.45 15.09 -1.57
CA PHE A 235 12.50 13.62 -1.60
C PHE A 235 13.21 13.10 -2.86
N MET A 236 12.90 13.65 -4.03
CA MET A 236 13.58 13.28 -5.28
C MET A 236 15.07 13.62 -5.25
N ALA A 237 15.46 14.75 -4.65
CA ALA A 237 16.87 15.11 -4.46
C ALA A 237 17.58 14.09 -3.55
N ARG A 238 16.94 13.63 -2.49
CA ARG A 238 17.44 12.57 -1.60
C ARG A 238 17.56 11.23 -2.31
N MET A 239 16.62 10.88 -3.21
CA MET A 239 16.75 9.65 -4.03
C MET A 239 18.05 9.65 -4.85
N ILE A 240 18.41 10.79 -5.42
CA ILE A 240 19.67 10.92 -6.17
C ILE A 240 20.88 10.77 -5.23
N LYS A 241 20.86 11.45 -4.09
CA LYS A 241 22.03 11.52 -3.19
C LYS A 241 22.24 10.26 -2.37
N ASP A 242 21.17 9.69 -1.82
CA ASP A 242 21.28 8.58 -0.86
C ASP A 242 21.21 7.21 -1.52
N PHE A 243 20.50 7.10 -2.63
CA PHE A 243 20.23 5.82 -3.30
C PHE A 243 20.84 5.74 -4.70
N ALA A 244 21.57 6.79 -5.13
CA ALA A 244 22.20 6.87 -6.47
C ALA A 244 21.20 6.67 -7.62
N VAL A 245 19.94 7.10 -7.46
CA VAL A 245 18.94 7.05 -8.53
C VAL A 245 19.26 8.13 -9.54
N SER A 246 19.68 7.74 -10.74
CA SER A 246 20.08 8.69 -11.78
C SER A 246 18.94 9.51 -12.38
N SER A 247 17.73 8.94 -12.39
CA SER A 247 16.54 9.54 -13.01
C SER A 247 15.30 9.27 -12.17
N PRO A 248 15.18 9.92 -10.98
CA PRO A 248 13.99 9.74 -10.15
C PRO A 248 12.76 10.33 -10.83
N ILE A 249 11.62 9.68 -10.59
CA ILE A 249 10.31 10.12 -11.05
C ILE A 249 9.45 10.40 -9.82
N GLY A 250 8.83 11.57 -9.79
CA GLY A 250 7.84 11.94 -8.79
C GLY A 250 6.42 11.81 -9.35
N ILE A 251 5.51 11.21 -8.61
CA ILE A 251 4.08 11.21 -8.94
C ILE A 251 3.32 11.84 -7.78
N GLY A 252 2.93 13.11 -7.94
CA GLY A 252 2.09 13.84 -7.00
C GLY A 252 0.61 13.66 -7.36
N VAL A 253 -0.23 13.22 -6.41
CA VAL A 253 -1.65 12.97 -6.68
C VAL A 253 -2.53 13.82 -5.77
N ASP A 254 -3.36 14.67 -6.35
CA ASP A 254 -4.32 15.50 -5.64
C ASP A 254 -5.42 14.65 -4.98
N GLU A 255 -6.10 15.22 -3.98
CA GLU A 255 -7.32 14.61 -3.45
C GLU A 255 -8.36 14.40 -4.56
N LYS A 256 -9.21 13.39 -4.40
CA LYS A 256 -10.26 13.02 -5.38
C LYS A 256 -9.69 12.72 -6.78
N THR A 257 -8.48 12.21 -6.84
CA THR A 257 -7.75 11.89 -8.07
C THR A 257 -7.05 10.56 -7.92
N ALA A 258 -7.01 9.79 -9.00
CA ALA A 258 -6.32 8.52 -9.07
C ALA A 258 -5.55 8.38 -10.39
N VAL A 259 -4.33 7.88 -10.29
CA VAL A 259 -3.50 7.49 -11.44
C VAL A 259 -3.56 5.96 -11.57
N ALA A 260 -4.22 5.48 -12.59
CA ALA A 260 -4.20 4.06 -12.97
C ALA A 260 -3.05 3.83 -13.94
N ILE A 261 -2.23 2.83 -13.67
CA ILE A 261 -0.98 2.54 -14.37
C ILE A 261 -1.05 1.11 -14.89
N GLU A 262 -0.92 0.93 -16.19
CA GLU A 262 -0.84 -0.38 -16.84
C GLU A 262 0.56 -1.01 -16.68
N GLU A 263 0.69 -2.31 -16.88
CA GLU A 263 1.96 -3.03 -16.80
C GLU A 263 3.02 -2.46 -17.77
N ASN A 264 2.61 -1.93 -18.91
CA ASN A 264 3.50 -1.28 -19.89
C ASN A 264 3.83 0.19 -19.58
N GLY A 265 3.44 0.69 -18.39
CA GLY A 265 3.72 2.03 -17.91
C GLY A 265 2.78 3.12 -18.43
N THR A 266 1.82 2.83 -19.31
CA THR A 266 0.82 3.82 -19.72
C THR A 266 -0.10 4.16 -18.54
N THR A 267 -0.52 5.42 -18.46
CA THR A 267 -1.32 5.88 -17.33
C THR A 267 -2.63 6.52 -17.78
N LYS A 268 -3.65 6.42 -16.94
CA LYS A 268 -4.88 7.21 -17.00
C LYS A 268 -5.13 7.91 -15.67
N VAL A 269 -5.59 9.15 -15.74
CA VAL A 269 -5.92 9.96 -14.57
C VAL A 269 -7.43 10.07 -14.44
N PHE A 270 -7.97 9.48 -13.38
CA PHE A 270 -9.40 9.54 -13.03
C PHE A 270 -9.65 10.54 -11.92
N GLY A 271 -10.89 11.02 -11.81
CA GLY A 271 -11.33 11.93 -10.76
C GLY A 271 -11.35 13.38 -11.17
N SER A 272 -11.31 14.32 -10.23
CA SER A 272 -11.57 15.75 -10.46
C SER A 272 -10.39 16.68 -10.17
N GLY A 273 -9.30 16.18 -9.57
CA GLY A 273 -8.07 16.95 -9.34
C GLY A 273 -7.00 16.66 -10.38
N THR A 274 -5.76 16.90 -10.04
CA THR A 274 -4.61 16.80 -10.95
C THR A 274 -3.60 15.75 -10.47
N ALA A 275 -3.04 15.01 -11.40
CA ALA A 275 -1.85 14.20 -11.22
C ALA A 275 -0.64 14.95 -11.79
N HIS A 276 0.45 15.01 -11.03
CA HIS A 276 1.67 15.71 -11.33
C HIS A 276 2.81 14.71 -11.54
N PHE A 277 3.32 14.63 -12.76
CA PHE A 277 4.44 13.75 -13.09
C PHE A 277 5.72 14.58 -13.21
N LEU A 278 6.67 14.34 -12.31
CA LEU A 278 7.94 15.06 -12.25
C LEU A 278 9.07 14.15 -12.73
N PHE A 279 9.92 14.68 -13.59
CA PHE A 279 11.11 13.99 -14.08
C PHE A 279 12.34 14.84 -13.81
N ALA A 280 13.34 14.28 -13.14
CA ALA A 280 14.60 14.98 -12.92
C ALA A 280 15.31 15.26 -14.25
N GLY A 281 15.73 16.51 -14.46
CA GLY A 281 16.49 16.94 -15.62
C GLY A 281 18.00 17.07 -15.36
N SER A 282 18.39 17.05 -14.08
CA SER A 282 19.78 17.15 -13.62
C SER A 282 19.91 16.55 -12.22
N ILE A 283 21.12 16.58 -11.66
CA ILE A 283 21.36 16.32 -10.22
C ILE A 283 21.30 17.66 -9.46
N PRO A 284 20.95 17.66 -8.16
CA PRO A 284 20.98 18.88 -7.36
C PRO A 284 22.42 19.38 -7.16
N GLU A 285 22.61 20.71 -7.27
CA GLU A 285 23.87 21.37 -6.99
C GLU A 285 24.24 21.29 -5.50
N GLN A 286 23.24 21.38 -4.61
CA GLN A 286 23.40 21.22 -3.15
C GLN A 286 22.24 20.46 -2.56
N CYS A 287 22.51 19.30 -1.95
CA CYS A 287 21.59 18.53 -1.13
C CYS A 287 22.41 17.88 0.00
N GLU A 288 22.54 18.60 1.11
CA GLU A 288 23.40 18.25 2.24
C GLU A 288 22.72 18.58 3.58
N GLY A 289 23.12 17.88 4.64
CA GLY A 289 22.56 18.10 5.98
C GLY A 289 22.81 19.51 6.52
N GLY A 290 21.76 20.14 7.06
CA GLY A 290 21.80 21.48 7.61
C GLY A 290 21.95 22.61 6.58
N LYS A 291 21.84 22.29 5.30
CA LYS A 291 21.90 23.30 4.22
C LYS A 291 20.60 23.30 3.42
N LYS A 292 20.26 24.48 2.89
CA LYS A 292 19.12 24.65 2.00
C LYS A 292 19.34 23.87 0.70
N LEU A 293 18.28 23.30 0.15
CA LEU A 293 18.34 22.68 -1.16
C LEU A 293 18.63 23.70 -2.26
N ILE A 294 19.57 23.38 -3.15
CA ILE A 294 19.78 24.07 -4.42
C ILE A 294 19.69 23.02 -5.52
N TRP A 295 18.71 23.19 -6.38
CA TRP A 295 18.50 22.37 -7.56
C TRP A 295 17.94 23.23 -8.68
N ASN A 296 18.84 23.98 -9.34
CA ASN A 296 18.43 25.01 -10.25
C ASN A 296 18.55 24.60 -11.72
N ASN A 297 19.69 24.09 -12.15
CA ASN A 297 19.93 23.74 -13.54
C ASN A 297 19.39 24.81 -14.52
N GLN A 298 19.75 26.11 -14.29
CA GLN A 298 19.27 27.23 -15.08
C GLN A 298 17.74 27.34 -15.15
N GLY A 299 17.05 27.05 -14.05
CA GLY A 299 15.59 27.05 -13.95
C GLY A 299 14.90 25.78 -14.47
N LYS A 300 15.66 24.75 -14.84
CA LYS A 300 15.13 23.53 -15.50
C LYS A 300 15.51 22.22 -14.78
N ALA A 301 15.59 22.26 -13.46
CA ALA A 301 15.97 21.10 -12.65
C ALA A 301 15.00 19.91 -12.79
N LEU A 302 13.71 20.20 -12.83
CA LEU A 302 12.67 19.20 -13.01
C LEU A 302 11.71 19.59 -14.13
N ARG A 303 11.25 18.60 -14.87
CA ARG A 303 10.18 18.72 -15.87
C ARG A 303 8.88 18.26 -15.25
N LEU A 304 7.86 19.10 -15.26
CA LEU A 304 6.52 18.78 -14.79
C LEU A 304 5.57 18.55 -15.95
N TYR A 305 4.79 17.49 -15.84
CA TYR A 305 3.63 17.18 -16.68
C TYR A 305 2.42 17.02 -15.79
N ALA A 306 1.45 17.94 -15.91
CA ALA A 306 0.23 17.94 -15.13
C ALA A 306 -0.94 17.37 -15.96
N ARG A 307 -1.74 16.48 -15.38
CA ARG A 307 -2.92 15.90 -16.05
C ARG A 307 -4.12 16.00 -15.14
N VAL A 308 -5.11 16.75 -15.58
CA VAL A 308 -6.39 16.86 -14.88
C VAL A 308 -7.17 15.56 -15.09
N GLY A 309 -7.69 14.99 -14.01
CA GLY A 309 -8.50 13.79 -14.04
C GLY A 309 -9.86 13.99 -14.73
N SER A 310 -10.46 12.90 -15.15
CA SER A 310 -11.83 12.87 -15.68
C SER A 310 -12.52 11.56 -15.32
N ALA A 311 -13.84 11.51 -15.47
CA ALA A 311 -14.62 10.30 -15.23
C ALA A 311 -14.28 9.15 -16.22
N VAL A 312 -13.85 9.47 -17.43
CA VAL A 312 -13.46 8.47 -18.44
C VAL A 312 -11.96 8.15 -18.41
N GLY A 313 -11.19 8.84 -17.59
CA GLY A 313 -9.73 8.75 -17.51
C GLY A 313 -9.02 9.56 -18.59
N THR A 314 -8.36 10.64 -18.18
CA THR A 314 -7.48 11.43 -19.04
C THR A 314 -6.17 10.66 -19.25
N GLU A 315 -5.66 10.59 -20.48
CA GLU A 315 -4.36 10.00 -20.74
C GLU A 315 -3.25 10.74 -20.00
N GLY A 316 -2.46 10.00 -19.25
CA GLY A 316 -1.34 10.52 -18.47
C GLY A 316 0.01 10.38 -19.19
N ILE A 317 1.07 10.28 -18.41
CA ILE A 317 2.44 10.14 -18.90
C ILE A 317 2.88 8.69 -18.70
N ASN A 318 3.51 8.08 -19.69
CA ASN A 318 4.10 6.76 -19.52
C ASN A 318 5.28 6.83 -18.53
N VAL A 319 5.17 6.10 -17.42
CA VAL A 319 6.15 6.15 -16.33
C VAL A 319 7.42 5.34 -16.59
N LEU A 320 7.42 4.48 -17.61
CA LEU A 320 8.60 3.72 -18.03
C LEU A 320 9.42 4.41 -19.12
N GLN A 321 8.95 5.55 -19.62
CA GLN A 321 9.58 6.28 -20.71
C GLN A 321 9.83 7.74 -20.32
N THR A 322 10.99 8.25 -20.69
CA THR A 322 11.23 9.70 -20.59
C THR A 322 10.34 10.42 -21.61
N PRO A 323 9.48 11.36 -21.17
CA PRO A 323 8.61 12.07 -22.10
C PRO A 323 9.42 12.88 -23.12
N VAL A 324 9.04 12.78 -24.39
CA VAL A 324 9.65 13.51 -25.51
C VAL A 324 8.99 14.88 -25.68
N ALA A 325 7.70 14.98 -25.39
CA ALA A 325 6.97 16.24 -25.46
C ALA A 325 7.53 17.29 -24.48
N PRO A 326 7.47 18.58 -24.82
CA PRO A 326 7.81 19.64 -23.88
C PRO A 326 7.02 19.51 -22.58
N PRO A 327 7.62 19.80 -21.41
CA PRO A 327 6.89 19.81 -20.16
C PRO A 327 5.91 20.99 -20.11
N ASP A 328 4.88 20.86 -19.28
CA ASP A 328 3.95 21.95 -19.01
C ASP A 328 4.65 23.07 -18.23
N GLN A 329 5.60 22.71 -17.35
CA GLN A 329 6.38 23.64 -16.54
C GLN A 329 7.76 23.05 -16.25
N TYR A 330 8.71 23.93 -15.95
CA TYR A 330 9.96 23.57 -15.30
C TYR A 330 9.94 24.01 -13.84
N TRP A 331 10.43 23.15 -12.96
CA TRP A 331 10.64 23.49 -11.57
C TRP A 331 12.12 23.50 -11.22
N SER A 332 12.47 24.41 -10.30
CA SER A 332 13.82 24.54 -9.76
C SER A 332 13.74 24.93 -8.28
N VAL A 333 14.82 24.73 -7.55
CA VAL A 333 14.95 25.17 -6.16
C VAL A 333 16.17 26.09 -6.04
N ILE A 334 15.95 27.29 -5.56
CA ILE A 334 16.99 28.29 -5.34
C ILE A 334 16.92 28.70 -3.87
N ASP A 335 18.01 28.48 -3.16
CA ASP A 335 18.15 28.84 -1.73
C ASP A 335 16.97 28.30 -0.85
N GLY A 336 16.56 27.07 -1.11
CA GLY A 336 15.45 26.43 -0.36
C GLY A 336 14.05 26.91 -0.74
N GLU A 337 13.91 27.62 -1.84
CA GLU A 337 12.61 28.06 -2.36
C GLU A 337 12.29 27.40 -3.71
N LEU A 338 11.12 26.78 -3.81
CA LEU A 338 10.61 26.23 -5.07
C LEU A 338 10.24 27.35 -6.02
N LYS A 339 10.79 27.31 -7.23
CA LYS A 339 10.48 28.22 -8.34
C LYS A 339 9.79 27.43 -9.45
N VAL A 340 8.74 28.01 -10.00
CA VAL A 340 7.95 27.48 -11.12
C VAL A 340 8.21 28.38 -12.32
N ASN A 341 8.66 27.80 -13.45
CA ASN A 341 9.07 28.53 -14.65
C ASN A 341 8.31 28.05 -15.89
#